data_2dfd4dc657ef1e745c51492a7f8bbfef
#
_entry.id   2dfd4dc657ef1e745c51492a7f8bbfef
#
_cell.length_a   1.000
_cell.length_b   1.000
_cell.length_c   1.000
_cell.angle_alpha   90.00
_cell.angle_beta   90.00
_cell.angle_gamma   90.00
#
_symmetry.space_group_name_H-M   'P 1'
#
loop_
_entity.id
_entity.type
_entity.pdbx_description
1 polymer ?
#
loop_
_entity_poly.entity_id
_entity_poly.type
_entity_poly.pdbx_seq_one_letter_code
_entity_poly.pdbx_strand_id
1 'polypeptide(L)'
;LDRRHFLRAGAGVALAPAIWACGEASNNMVQAGPRYEMPLESEPHERTLMQWPVNLDVYDRASLRHVQRAIARIANTIVRHEPVAMLVANADAASARSLLAGEVELWDIPTDDLWCRDSGPTFVRDASGKLAVAHIRFNGWGNKQPHANDALIAGRVAERLGMPLIETGLVGEQGGVEHDGAGTLLAHASCWVNPNRNRMSQNEVGEKLLQALGGKKMIWAPGIAGKDITDYHIDALARFVGPGKLLIQLGDTIDPDDPWSVSGHETLEILQQSTDARGKRLEILRLPDPVDIRSAEPDFVASYVNYYVCNGAVIAAQFGDTAADGRAREMLQALYPGRTIEMIEIDAIGESGGGIHCATQQQPKA
;
A
#
# COMPACT_ATOMS: atom_id res chain seq x y z
N LEU A 1 -18.95 -52.49 24.14
CA LEU A 1 -18.83 -53.02 25.48
C LEU A 1 -18.29 -51.91 26.40
N ASP A 2 -19.01 -51.22 27.09
CA ASP A 2 -20.10 -51.20 28.02
C ASP A 2 -19.63 -51.06 29.49
N ARG A 3 -20.22 -50.03 30.14
CA ARG A 3 -20.71 -49.90 31.52
C ARG A 3 -19.71 -49.66 32.68
N ARG A 4 -19.89 -48.54 33.35
CA ARG A 4 -20.80 -48.13 34.47
C ARG A 4 -20.34 -48.49 35.88
N HIS A 5 -20.42 -47.40 36.75
CA HIS A 5 -20.73 -47.34 38.22
C HIS A 5 -19.63 -47.60 39.24
N PHE A 6 -19.47 -46.68 40.22
CA PHE A 6 -20.15 -46.63 41.53
C PHE A 6 -19.72 -45.47 42.42
N LEU A 7 -20.56 -44.69 42.87
CA LEU A 7 -21.07 -44.11 44.12
C LEU A 7 -20.20 -43.94 45.37
N ARG A 8 -20.27 -42.71 45.87
CA ARG A 8 -20.49 -42.23 47.26
C ARG A 8 -19.51 -42.54 48.36
N ALA A 9 -19.05 -41.46 49.05
CA ALA A 9 -19.26 -41.20 50.46
C ALA A 9 -18.89 -39.76 50.81
N GLY A 10 -19.69 -39.08 51.58
CA GLY A 10 -19.52 -37.71 52.02
C GLY A 10 -18.80 -37.64 53.37
N ALA A 11 -18.19 -36.51 53.64
CA ALA A 11 -17.90 -36.03 55.00
C ALA A 11 -17.86 -34.50 54.96
N GLY A 12 -18.66 -33.85 55.76
CA GLY A 12 -18.70 -32.40 55.93
C GLY A 12 -17.53 -31.93 56.77
N VAL A 13 -17.04 -30.73 56.44
CA VAL A 13 -16.17 -29.92 57.34
C VAL A 13 -16.53 -28.45 57.20
N ALA A 14 -16.48 -27.81 58.33
CA ALA A 14 -16.93 -26.51 58.71
C ALA A 14 -16.49 -25.32 57.85
N LEU A 15 -17.36 -24.34 57.71
CA LEU A 15 -17.14 -22.97 57.24
C LEU A 15 -16.30 -22.20 58.26
N ALA A 16 -15.19 -21.62 57.78
CA ALA A 16 -14.48 -20.49 58.40
C ALA A 16 -14.59 -19.29 57.43
N PRO A 17 -14.88 -18.06 57.91
CA PRO A 17 -15.00 -16.89 57.01
C PRO A 17 -13.59 -16.46 56.58
N ALA A 18 -13.31 -16.52 55.30
CA ALA A 18 -12.13 -15.89 54.73
C ALA A 18 -12.40 -14.40 54.54
N ILE A 19 -11.63 -13.60 55.25
CA ILE A 19 -11.53 -12.14 55.09
C ILE A 19 -10.98 -11.89 53.67
N TRP A 20 -11.79 -11.27 52.82
CA TRP A 20 -11.32 -10.76 51.53
C TRP A 20 -10.46 -9.52 51.77
N ALA A 21 -9.15 -9.64 51.67
CA ALA A 21 -8.26 -8.52 51.45
C ALA A 21 -8.50 -8.01 50.05
N CYS A 22 -9.04 -6.79 49.93
CA CYS A 22 -9.00 -6.03 48.68
C CYS A 22 -7.55 -5.79 48.30
N GLY A 23 -7.02 -6.64 47.42
CA GLY A 23 -5.81 -6.34 46.71
C GLY A 23 -6.14 -5.25 45.70
N GLU A 24 -5.57 -4.05 45.87
CA GLU A 24 -5.51 -3.03 44.85
C GLU A 24 -4.91 -3.64 43.59
N ALA A 25 -5.73 -3.85 42.57
CA ALA A 25 -5.26 -4.15 41.22
C ALA A 25 -4.45 -2.92 40.78
N SER A 26 -3.14 -3.04 40.85
CA SER A 26 -2.23 -2.10 40.18
C SER A 26 -2.62 -2.07 38.70
N ASN A 27 -3.34 -1.05 38.29
CA ASN A 27 -3.50 -0.67 36.90
C ASN A 27 -2.09 -0.35 36.39
N ASN A 28 -1.36 -1.35 35.90
CA ASN A 28 -0.26 -1.15 35.00
C ASN A 28 -0.86 -0.54 33.73
N MET A 29 -1.03 0.78 33.73
CA MET A 29 -1.15 1.54 32.50
C MET A 29 0.16 1.29 31.76
N VAL A 30 0.14 0.35 30.83
CA VAL A 30 1.17 0.26 29.79
C VAL A 30 1.18 1.67 29.19
N GLN A 31 2.28 2.41 29.42
CA GLN A 31 2.48 3.69 28.76
C GLN A 31 2.34 3.43 27.27
N ALA A 32 1.21 3.84 26.70
CA ALA A 32 1.01 3.76 25.27
C ALA A 32 2.14 4.57 24.64
N GLY A 33 3.00 3.92 23.87
CA GLY A 33 4.04 4.58 23.11
C GLY A 33 3.43 5.71 22.24
N PRO A 34 4.25 6.58 21.64
CA PRO A 34 3.75 7.65 20.81
C PRO A 34 2.79 7.07 19.76
N ARG A 35 1.60 7.65 19.65
CA ARG A 35 0.66 7.31 18.60
C ARG A 35 1.16 7.94 17.31
N TYR A 36 1.33 7.11 16.30
CA TYR A 36 1.66 7.55 14.96
C TYR A 36 0.42 7.57 14.08
N GLU A 37 0.40 8.41 13.06
CA GLU A 37 -0.60 8.40 11.99
C GLU A 37 0.09 8.50 10.63
N MET A 38 -0.44 7.84 9.62
CA MET A 38 0.04 7.96 8.25
C MET A 38 -0.56 9.20 7.60
N PRO A 39 0.25 10.17 7.11
CA PRO A 39 -0.24 11.34 6.40
C PRO A 39 -0.87 10.94 5.05
N LEU A 40 -1.94 11.65 4.64
CA LEU A 40 -2.52 11.44 3.32
C LEU A 40 -1.52 11.75 2.21
N GLU A 41 -1.55 10.97 1.13
CA GLU A 41 -0.73 11.22 -0.06
C GLU A 41 -1.00 12.60 -0.68
N SER A 42 -2.17 13.17 -0.48
CA SER A 42 -2.50 14.51 -0.95
C SER A 42 -2.01 15.66 -0.05
N GLU A 43 -1.41 15.37 1.11
CA GLU A 43 -0.75 16.38 1.95
C GLU A 43 0.56 16.87 1.31
N PRO A 44 1.15 17.98 1.79
CA PRO A 44 2.40 18.48 1.22
C PRO A 44 3.56 17.49 1.38
N HIS A 45 4.32 17.29 0.31
CA HIS A 45 5.51 16.43 0.28
C HIS A 45 6.78 17.23 0.39
N GLU A 46 7.79 16.65 1.04
CA GLU A 46 9.18 17.07 0.95
C GLU A 46 9.80 16.64 -0.39
N ARG A 47 9.49 15.38 -0.80
CA ARG A 47 9.92 14.78 -2.06
C ARG A 47 9.17 13.49 -2.38
N THR A 48 9.34 13.04 -3.62
CA THR A 48 9.02 11.66 -4.05
C THR A 48 10.29 10.80 -4.02
N LEU A 49 10.18 9.59 -3.50
CA LEU A 49 11.18 8.52 -3.61
C LEU A 49 10.77 7.57 -4.73
N MET A 50 11.74 7.14 -5.53
CA MET A 50 11.59 6.13 -6.58
C MET A 50 12.81 5.22 -6.61
N GLN A 51 12.69 4.05 -7.22
CA GLN A 51 13.76 3.06 -7.34
C GLN A 51 14.15 2.84 -8.80
N TRP A 52 15.46 2.70 -9.04
CA TRP A 52 15.99 2.41 -10.37
C TRP A 52 16.14 0.90 -10.56
N PRO A 53 15.41 0.26 -11.49
CA PRO A 53 15.49 -1.17 -11.71
C PRO A 53 16.81 -1.55 -12.41
N VAL A 54 17.46 -2.61 -11.93
CA VAL A 54 18.76 -3.07 -12.45
C VAL A 54 18.86 -4.58 -12.60
N ASN A 55 17.94 -5.33 -11.99
CA ASN A 55 18.09 -6.76 -11.80
C ASN A 55 17.73 -7.57 -13.07
N LEU A 56 18.74 -8.26 -13.63
CA LEU A 56 18.57 -9.13 -14.79
C LEU A 56 17.97 -10.51 -14.45
N ASP A 57 17.80 -10.83 -13.17
CA ASP A 57 17.03 -12.01 -12.76
C ASP A 57 15.51 -11.73 -12.77
N VAL A 58 15.14 -10.44 -12.82
CA VAL A 58 13.74 -9.98 -12.93
C VAL A 58 13.38 -9.65 -14.37
N TYR A 59 14.28 -8.96 -15.07
CA TYR A 59 14.05 -8.47 -16.43
C TYR A 59 15.09 -9.03 -17.42
N ASP A 60 14.68 -9.39 -18.62
CA ASP A 60 15.64 -9.49 -19.71
C ASP A 60 16.19 -8.09 -20.08
N ARG A 61 17.30 -8.06 -20.83
CA ARG A 61 17.97 -6.79 -21.17
C ARG A 61 17.13 -5.83 -22.01
N ALA A 62 16.18 -6.31 -22.80
CA ALA A 62 15.34 -5.46 -23.64
C ALA A 62 14.21 -4.85 -22.77
N SER A 63 13.52 -5.67 -22.01
CA SER A 63 12.48 -5.30 -21.07
C SER A 63 12.99 -4.31 -20.02
N LEU A 64 14.19 -4.57 -19.44
CA LEU A 64 14.82 -3.65 -18.48
C LEU A 64 14.99 -2.23 -19.04
N ARG A 65 15.44 -2.11 -20.31
CA ARG A 65 15.57 -0.77 -20.94
C ARG A 65 14.24 -0.07 -21.16
N HIS A 66 13.16 -0.81 -21.45
CA HIS A 66 11.82 -0.24 -21.60
C HIS A 66 11.29 0.24 -20.25
N VAL A 67 11.42 -0.58 -19.22
CA VAL A 67 11.03 -0.25 -17.84
C VAL A 67 11.82 0.96 -17.32
N GLN A 68 13.16 1.00 -17.53
CA GLN A 68 13.99 2.16 -17.15
C GLN A 68 13.52 3.47 -17.82
N ARG A 69 13.12 3.44 -19.11
CA ARG A 69 12.57 4.62 -19.79
C ARG A 69 11.23 5.06 -19.19
N ALA A 70 10.37 4.10 -18.84
CA ALA A 70 9.08 4.40 -18.24
C ALA A 70 9.25 4.99 -16.82
N ILE A 71 10.13 4.43 -15.99
CA ILE A 71 10.50 4.98 -14.67
C ILE A 71 11.09 6.38 -14.79
N ALA A 72 12.00 6.59 -15.76
CA ALA A 72 12.55 7.93 -16.02
C ALA A 72 11.47 8.92 -16.46
N ARG A 73 10.49 8.49 -17.28
CA ARG A 73 9.34 9.33 -17.67
C ARG A 73 8.52 9.75 -16.45
N ILE A 74 8.22 8.82 -15.53
CA ILE A 74 7.50 9.14 -14.28
C ILE A 74 8.31 10.15 -13.47
N ALA A 75 9.58 9.87 -13.19
CA ALA A 75 10.45 10.74 -12.39
C ALA A 75 10.62 12.14 -13.01
N ASN A 76 10.85 12.22 -14.33
CA ASN A 76 11.00 13.49 -15.07
C ASN A 76 9.68 14.27 -15.17
N THR A 77 8.54 13.62 -15.02
CA THR A 77 7.23 14.28 -14.91
C THR A 77 7.06 14.85 -13.50
N ILE A 78 7.31 14.05 -12.46
CA ILE A 78 7.13 14.47 -11.06
C ILE A 78 8.08 15.60 -10.68
N VAL A 79 9.35 15.57 -11.14
CA VAL A 79 10.38 16.56 -10.74
C VAL A 79 10.02 17.99 -11.16
N ARG A 80 9.10 18.17 -12.10
CA ARG A 80 8.55 19.49 -12.48
C ARG A 80 7.62 20.08 -11.42
N HIS A 81 7.16 19.26 -10.47
CA HIS A 81 6.15 19.61 -9.46
C HIS A 81 6.68 19.51 -8.03
N GLU A 82 7.60 18.59 -7.77
CA GLU A 82 8.26 18.43 -6.47
C GLU A 82 9.61 17.73 -6.62
N PRO A 83 10.52 17.83 -5.63
CA PRO A 83 11.80 17.13 -5.65
C PRO A 83 11.61 15.61 -5.77
N VAL A 84 12.48 14.95 -6.55
CA VAL A 84 12.52 13.49 -6.71
C VAL A 84 13.88 12.98 -6.29
N ALA A 85 13.92 11.94 -5.46
CA ALA A 85 15.12 11.17 -5.15
C ALA A 85 14.98 9.76 -5.73
N MET A 86 15.85 9.42 -6.67
CA MET A 86 15.97 8.10 -7.28
C MET A 86 16.98 7.28 -6.48
N LEU A 87 16.53 6.18 -5.89
CA LEU A 87 17.37 5.22 -5.19
C LEU A 87 18.09 4.35 -6.23
N VAL A 88 19.42 4.34 -6.19
CA VAL A 88 20.26 3.62 -7.17
C VAL A 88 21.66 3.43 -6.61
N ALA A 89 22.25 2.26 -6.78
CA ALA A 89 23.65 2.05 -6.42
C ALA A 89 24.58 2.97 -7.25
N ASN A 90 25.68 3.44 -6.66
CA ASN A 90 26.68 4.25 -7.37
C ASN A 90 27.18 3.57 -8.65
N ALA A 91 27.27 2.25 -8.67
CA ALA A 91 27.69 1.48 -9.85
C ALA A 91 26.73 1.66 -11.05
N ASP A 92 25.45 1.90 -10.78
CA ASP A 92 24.39 2.01 -11.78
C ASP A 92 23.97 3.45 -12.06
N ALA A 93 24.53 4.42 -11.32
CA ALA A 93 24.18 5.85 -11.38
C ALA A 93 24.32 6.43 -12.81
N ALA A 94 25.30 5.98 -13.58
CA ALA A 94 25.49 6.43 -14.97
C ALA A 94 24.32 6.01 -15.88
N SER A 95 23.79 4.81 -15.69
CA SER A 95 22.57 4.32 -16.38
C SER A 95 21.38 5.20 -16.08
N ALA A 96 21.11 5.46 -14.80
CA ALA A 96 20.01 6.31 -14.35
C ALA A 96 20.17 7.75 -14.89
N ARG A 97 21.36 8.32 -14.74
CA ARG A 97 21.65 9.72 -15.18
C ARG A 97 21.50 9.93 -16.68
N SER A 98 21.64 8.87 -17.48
CA SER A 98 21.47 8.95 -18.94
C SER A 98 20.02 9.20 -19.40
N LEU A 99 19.03 8.95 -18.53
CA LEU A 99 17.62 9.08 -18.84
C LEU A 99 16.88 10.08 -17.92
N LEU A 100 17.41 10.33 -16.73
CA LEU A 100 16.79 11.22 -15.74
C LEU A 100 17.17 12.69 -15.99
N ALA A 101 16.23 13.58 -15.75
CA ALA A 101 16.47 15.04 -15.70
C ALA A 101 17.53 15.36 -14.64
N GLY A 102 18.27 16.47 -14.86
CA GLY A 102 19.37 16.88 -13.98
C GLY A 102 18.93 17.18 -12.56
N GLU A 103 17.69 17.62 -12.38
CA GLU A 103 17.06 17.98 -11.10
C GLU A 103 16.70 16.76 -10.23
N VAL A 104 16.64 15.57 -10.81
CA VAL A 104 16.40 14.33 -10.04
C VAL A 104 17.65 14.00 -9.23
N GLU A 105 17.54 13.98 -7.91
CA GLU A 105 18.62 13.54 -7.02
C GLU A 105 18.88 12.04 -7.18
N LEU A 106 20.14 11.61 -7.09
CA LEU A 106 20.48 10.18 -6.97
C LEU A 106 20.94 9.92 -5.54
N TRP A 107 20.30 8.94 -4.90
CA TRP A 107 20.72 8.45 -3.59
C TRP A 107 21.38 7.10 -3.72
N ASP A 108 22.61 6.97 -3.21
CA ASP A 108 23.36 5.73 -3.21
C ASP A 108 22.71 4.71 -2.24
N ILE A 109 21.64 4.11 -2.72
CA ILE A 109 20.90 3.03 -2.06
C ILE A 109 20.64 1.97 -3.12
N PRO A 110 21.32 0.81 -3.06
CA PRO A 110 21.10 -0.29 -3.98
C PRO A 110 19.66 -0.80 -3.97
N THR A 111 19.14 -1.11 -5.15
CA THR A 111 17.80 -1.63 -5.40
C THR A 111 17.89 -2.94 -6.19
N ASP A 112 16.84 -3.74 -6.13
CA ASP A 112 16.65 -4.89 -7.03
C ASP A 112 15.63 -4.54 -8.11
N ASP A 113 14.50 -3.91 -7.74
CA ASP A 113 13.40 -3.59 -8.63
C ASP A 113 12.92 -2.13 -8.45
N LEU A 114 11.80 -1.78 -9.08
CA LEU A 114 11.28 -0.41 -9.19
C LEU A 114 10.16 -0.06 -8.18
N TRP A 115 9.67 -1.01 -7.42
CA TRP A 115 8.42 -0.91 -6.66
C TRP A 115 8.59 -0.22 -5.30
N CYS A 116 8.85 1.10 -5.35
CA CYS A 116 9.14 1.91 -4.17
C CYS A 116 7.95 2.02 -3.19
N ARG A 117 6.72 1.82 -3.64
CA ARG A 117 5.54 1.75 -2.78
C ARG A 117 5.60 0.56 -1.83
N ASP A 118 6.13 -0.55 -2.30
CA ASP A 118 6.09 -1.83 -1.60
C ASP A 118 7.31 -2.06 -0.71
N SER A 119 8.50 -1.74 -1.19
CA SER A 119 9.75 -1.93 -0.46
C SER A 119 10.26 -0.66 0.24
N GLY A 120 9.70 0.50 -0.10
CA GLY A 120 10.09 1.79 0.44
C GLY A 120 9.58 2.06 1.86
N PRO A 121 9.94 3.24 2.41
CA PRO A 121 9.55 3.61 3.76
C PRO A 121 8.07 3.98 3.87
N THR A 122 7.32 3.36 4.75
CA THR A 122 5.99 3.82 5.14
C THR A 122 6.14 4.94 6.17
N PHE A 123 6.00 6.19 5.73
CA PHE A 123 6.13 7.34 6.62
C PHE A 123 4.90 7.51 7.51
N VAL A 124 5.18 7.76 8.79
CA VAL A 124 4.17 8.11 9.80
C VAL A 124 4.67 9.32 10.59
N ARG A 125 3.77 10.06 11.22
CA ARG A 125 4.11 11.18 12.10
C ARG A 125 3.49 11.01 13.47
N ASP A 126 4.16 11.49 14.50
CA ASP A 126 3.63 11.56 15.85
C ASP A 126 2.76 12.81 16.05
N ALA A 127 2.17 12.95 17.24
CA ALA A 127 1.32 14.08 17.58
C ALA A 127 2.04 15.45 17.58
N SER A 128 3.37 15.48 17.57
CA SER A 128 4.18 16.69 17.43
C SER A 128 4.50 17.04 15.97
N GLY A 129 4.09 16.19 15.02
CA GLY A 129 4.39 16.32 13.60
C GLY A 129 5.72 15.66 13.18
N LYS A 130 6.48 15.10 14.12
CA LYS A 130 7.78 14.47 13.82
C LYS A 130 7.59 13.16 13.06
N LEU A 131 8.30 13.04 11.93
CA LEU A 131 8.26 11.86 11.09
C LEU A 131 9.07 10.69 11.65
N ALA A 132 8.57 9.50 11.37
CA ALA A 132 9.22 8.20 11.57
C ALA A 132 8.86 7.28 10.40
N VAL A 133 9.52 6.15 10.29
CA VAL A 133 9.20 5.10 9.33
C VAL A 133 8.59 3.91 10.08
N ALA A 134 7.33 3.58 9.79
CA ALA A 134 6.73 2.32 10.22
C ALA A 134 7.30 1.19 9.36
N HIS A 135 8.07 0.32 9.99
CA HIS A 135 8.77 -0.76 9.29
C HIS A 135 7.84 -1.92 9.01
N ILE A 136 7.20 -1.89 7.85
CA ILE A 136 6.56 -3.06 7.24
C ILE A 136 7.65 -3.77 6.46
N ARG A 137 7.98 -5.00 6.84
CA ARG A 137 9.12 -5.72 6.27
C ARG A 137 8.73 -6.29 4.90
N PHE A 138 9.37 -5.77 3.87
CA PHE A 138 9.24 -6.31 2.53
C PHE A 138 9.98 -7.65 2.40
N ASN A 139 9.33 -8.66 1.81
CA ASN A 139 9.88 -9.99 1.61
C ASN A 139 9.73 -10.51 0.18
N GLY A 140 9.69 -9.62 -0.82
CA GLY A 140 9.54 -10.00 -2.23
C GLY A 140 8.19 -10.66 -2.50
N TRP A 141 7.11 -10.08 -1.96
CA TRP A 141 5.73 -10.56 -2.08
C TRP A 141 5.55 -12.04 -1.67
N GLY A 142 6.16 -12.41 -0.56
CA GLY A 142 6.15 -13.78 -0.08
C GLY A 142 7.26 -14.65 -0.66
N ASN A 143 8.44 -14.07 -0.92
CA ASN A 143 9.62 -14.69 -1.52
C ASN A 143 9.39 -15.19 -2.95
N LYS A 144 8.53 -14.52 -3.71
CA LYS A 144 8.25 -14.85 -5.11
C LYS A 144 9.27 -14.22 -6.07
N GLN A 145 10.06 -13.24 -5.60
CA GLN A 145 11.07 -12.53 -6.39
C GLN A 145 12.33 -12.25 -5.56
N PRO A 146 13.54 -12.14 -6.19
CA PRO A 146 14.74 -11.64 -5.54
C PRO A 146 14.52 -10.23 -4.96
N HIS A 147 14.93 -10.02 -3.69
CA HIS A 147 14.64 -8.78 -2.95
C HIS A 147 15.70 -8.43 -1.90
N ALA A 148 16.93 -8.89 -2.08
CA ALA A 148 17.98 -8.74 -1.08
C ALA A 148 18.32 -7.27 -0.76
N ASN A 149 18.26 -6.39 -1.76
CA ASN A 149 18.43 -4.94 -1.59
C ASN A 149 17.11 -4.27 -1.19
N ASP A 150 16.02 -4.63 -1.86
CA ASP A 150 14.70 -4.01 -1.68
C ASP A 150 14.18 -4.22 -0.24
N ALA A 151 14.46 -5.37 0.38
CA ALA A 151 14.13 -5.63 1.78
C ALA A 151 14.81 -4.66 2.77
N LEU A 152 15.85 -3.95 2.35
CA LEU A 152 16.61 -3.03 3.20
C LEU A 152 16.30 -1.55 2.94
N ILE A 153 15.52 -1.23 1.92
CA ILE A 153 15.29 0.16 1.46
C ILE A 153 14.67 1.01 2.56
N ALA A 154 13.58 0.55 3.20
CA ALA A 154 12.92 1.32 4.25
C ALA A 154 13.87 1.71 5.38
N GLY A 155 14.72 0.77 5.84
CA GLY A 155 15.74 1.02 6.85
C GLY A 155 16.84 1.97 6.39
N ARG A 156 17.38 1.78 5.18
CA ARG A 156 18.42 2.64 4.59
C ARG A 156 17.95 4.09 4.38
N VAL A 157 16.68 4.25 3.97
CA VAL A 157 16.09 5.59 3.84
C VAL A 157 15.87 6.23 5.20
N ALA A 158 15.36 5.49 6.20
CA ALA A 158 15.21 5.98 7.57
C ALA A 158 16.57 6.44 8.15
N GLU A 159 17.63 5.65 7.99
CA GLU A 159 18.99 5.98 8.40
C GLU A 159 19.49 7.26 7.71
N ARG A 160 19.37 7.35 6.38
CA ARG A 160 19.79 8.52 5.59
C ARG A 160 19.09 9.81 6.03
N LEU A 161 17.80 9.71 6.40
CA LEU A 161 16.99 10.85 6.85
C LEU A 161 17.12 11.12 8.36
N GLY A 162 17.84 10.28 9.11
CA GLY A 162 17.92 10.36 10.57
C GLY A 162 16.59 10.17 11.27
N MET A 163 15.69 9.38 10.68
CA MET A 163 14.34 9.12 11.20
C MET A 163 14.30 7.83 12.02
N PRO A 164 13.48 7.78 13.09
CA PRO A 164 13.23 6.53 13.80
C PRO A 164 12.62 5.46 12.88
N LEU A 165 13.09 4.23 12.99
CA LEU A 165 12.50 3.04 12.38
C LEU A 165 11.67 2.31 13.43
N ILE A 166 10.36 2.21 13.22
CA ILE A 166 9.40 1.65 14.17
C ILE A 166 9.02 0.25 13.73
N GLU A 167 9.45 -0.76 14.49
CA GLU A 167 9.13 -2.16 14.20
C GLU A 167 7.63 -2.43 14.38
N THR A 168 6.94 -2.79 13.31
CA THR A 168 5.51 -3.11 13.33
C THR A 168 5.23 -4.58 13.63
N GLY A 169 6.22 -5.44 13.36
CA GLY A 169 6.05 -6.88 13.39
C GLY A 169 5.18 -7.43 12.27
N LEU A 170 4.98 -6.63 11.21
CA LEU A 170 4.27 -7.01 9.99
C LEU A 170 5.26 -7.28 8.85
N VAL A 171 4.90 -8.22 8.02
CA VAL A 171 5.48 -8.45 6.70
C VAL A 171 4.42 -8.11 5.67
N GLY A 172 4.77 -7.34 4.64
CA GLY A 172 3.82 -6.91 3.61
C GLY A 172 4.30 -5.69 2.86
N GLU A 173 3.38 -5.06 2.17
CA GLU A 173 3.64 -3.99 1.23
C GLU A 173 2.61 -2.85 1.43
N GLN A 174 3.07 -1.59 1.35
CA GLN A 174 2.16 -0.45 1.53
C GLN A 174 1.09 -0.36 0.43
N GLY A 175 1.37 -0.85 -0.80
CA GLY A 175 0.36 -0.93 -1.87
C GLY A 175 -0.84 -1.83 -1.52
N GLY A 176 -0.67 -2.74 -0.55
CA GLY A 176 -1.74 -3.61 -0.04
C GLY A 176 -2.69 -2.96 0.96
N VAL A 177 -2.49 -1.69 1.36
CA VAL A 177 -3.34 -0.99 2.32
C VAL A 177 -3.57 0.47 1.93
N GLU A 178 -4.82 0.89 1.91
CA GLU A 178 -5.25 2.26 1.70
C GLU A 178 -5.78 2.89 2.99
N HIS A 179 -5.71 4.22 3.12
CA HIS A 179 -6.23 4.96 4.27
C HIS A 179 -6.90 6.28 3.87
N ASP A 180 -7.88 6.70 4.65
CA ASP A 180 -8.68 7.90 4.38
C ASP A 180 -8.18 9.16 5.10
N GLY A 181 -7.09 9.10 5.85
CA GLY A 181 -6.56 10.20 6.68
C GLY A 181 -7.42 10.55 7.91
N ALA A 182 -8.51 9.82 8.16
CA ALA A 182 -9.41 10.04 9.29
C ALA A 182 -9.59 8.79 10.17
N GLY A 183 -8.74 7.79 9.94
CA GLY A 183 -8.64 6.57 10.72
C GLY A 183 -9.31 5.35 10.10
N THR A 184 -9.79 5.42 8.86
CA THR A 184 -10.28 4.24 8.14
C THR A 184 -9.13 3.64 7.32
N LEU A 185 -8.91 2.33 7.46
CA LEU A 185 -8.02 1.54 6.61
C LEU A 185 -8.84 0.56 5.78
N LEU A 186 -8.38 0.30 4.56
CA LEU A 186 -8.94 -0.67 3.61
C LEU A 186 -7.82 -1.56 3.09
N ALA A 187 -8.01 -2.87 3.09
CA ALA A 187 -7.05 -3.81 2.51
C ALA A 187 -7.72 -5.09 2.01
N HIS A 188 -7.06 -5.79 1.10
CA HIS A 188 -7.40 -7.17 0.77
C HIS A 188 -6.78 -8.14 1.78
N ALA A 189 -7.57 -9.11 2.26
CA ALA A 189 -7.08 -10.14 3.17
C ALA A 189 -6.08 -11.07 2.48
N SER A 190 -6.22 -11.29 1.17
CA SER A 190 -5.39 -12.19 0.37
C SER A 190 -3.89 -11.89 0.41
N CYS A 191 -3.48 -10.62 0.49
CA CYS A 191 -2.07 -10.26 0.61
C CYS A 191 -1.60 -10.17 2.07
N TRP A 192 -2.41 -9.66 3.00
CA TRP A 192 -1.99 -9.45 4.39
C TRP A 192 -2.13 -10.67 5.29
N VAL A 193 -3.22 -11.45 5.12
CA VAL A 193 -3.54 -12.64 5.93
C VAL A 193 -3.10 -13.90 5.17
N ASN A 194 -1.93 -13.84 4.57
CA ASN A 194 -1.35 -14.91 3.77
C ASN A 194 -0.17 -15.53 4.54
N PRO A 195 -0.08 -16.88 4.64
CA PRO A 195 1.03 -17.53 5.33
C PRO A 195 2.43 -17.21 4.77
N ASN A 196 2.51 -16.73 3.51
CA ASN A 196 3.75 -16.28 2.91
C ASN A 196 4.20 -14.88 3.39
N ARG A 197 3.34 -14.15 4.13
CA ARG A 197 3.65 -12.89 4.80
C ARG A 197 3.45 -13.01 6.32
N ASN A 198 2.21 -13.17 6.78
CA ASN A 198 1.89 -13.17 8.19
C ASN A 198 1.17 -14.47 8.59
N ARG A 199 1.71 -15.18 9.59
CA ARG A 199 1.06 -16.37 10.18
C ARG A 199 0.25 -15.97 11.40
N MET A 200 -0.62 -14.98 11.22
CA MET A 200 -1.49 -14.39 12.24
C MET A 200 -2.93 -14.43 11.76
N SER A 201 -3.88 -14.34 12.68
CA SER A 201 -5.29 -14.16 12.32
C SER A 201 -5.54 -12.80 11.68
N GLN A 202 -6.63 -12.67 10.93
CA GLN A 202 -7.04 -11.40 10.32
C GLN A 202 -7.21 -10.28 11.35
N ASN A 203 -7.72 -10.61 12.55
CA ASN A 203 -7.85 -9.63 13.63
C ASN A 203 -6.48 -9.14 14.12
N GLU A 204 -5.52 -10.04 14.35
CA GLU A 204 -4.18 -9.67 14.80
C GLU A 204 -3.44 -8.82 13.76
N VAL A 205 -3.55 -9.15 12.47
CA VAL A 205 -2.98 -8.33 11.39
C VAL A 205 -3.66 -6.97 11.37
N GLY A 206 -5.00 -6.91 11.47
CA GLY A 206 -5.76 -5.68 11.50
C GLY A 206 -5.39 -4.76 12.66
N GLU A 207 -5.26 -5.30 13.86
CA GLU A 207 -4.84 -4.53 15.05
C GLU A 207 -3.43 -3.94 14.87
N LYS A 208 -2.49 -4.72 14.31
CA LYS A 208 -1.14 -4.24 14.02
C LYS A 208 -1.12 -3.15 12.95
N LEU A 209 -1.90 -3.28 11.87
CA LEU A 209 -2.04 -2.24 10.84
C LEU A 209 -2.65 -0.96 11.44
N LEU A 210 -3.72 -1.08 12.22
CA LEU A 210 -4.34 0.06 12.90
C LEU A 210 -3.36 0.77 13.84
N GLN A 211 -2.57 0.01 14.60
CA GLN A 211 -1.56 0.56 15.50
C GLN A 211 -0.41 1.23 14.72
N ALA A 212 0.10 0.57 13.67
CA ALA A 212 1.25 1.04 12.91
C ALA A 212 0.96 2.32 12.12
N LEU A 213 -0.27 2.44 11.57
CA LEU A 213 -0.66 3.50 10.65
C LEU A 213 -1.60 4.54 11.29
N GLY A 214 -1.92 4.41 12.58
CA GLY A 214 -2.81 5.33 13.29
C GLY A 214 -4.28 5.17 12.96
N GLY A 215 -4.67 4.00 12.45
CA GLY A 215 -6.05 3.70 12.11
C GLY A 215 -6.92 3.45 13.34
N LYS A 216 -8.25 3.53 13.12
CA LYS A 216 -9.29 3.26 14.13
C LYS A 216 -10.28 2.20 13.67
N LYS A 217 -10.37 2.01 12.36
CA LYS A 217 -11.27 1.05 11.74
C LYS A 217 -10.62 0.42 10.54
N MET A 218 -10.70 -0.91 10.48
CA MET A 218 -10.26 -1.71 9.34
C MET A 218 -11.46 -2.17 8.53
N ILE A 219 -11.44 -1.99 7.22
CA ILE A 219 -12.34 -2.60 6.26
C ILE A 219 -11.52 -3.67 5.52
N TRP A 220 -11.97 -4.90 5.61
CA TRP A 220 -11.37 -6.01 4.90
C TRP A 220 -12.24 -6.40 3.70
N ALA A 221 -11.63 -6.50 2.53
CA ALA A 221 -12.17 -7.23 1.39
C ALA A 221 -11.35 -8.52 1.19
N PRO A 222 -11.93 -9.59 0.61
CA PRO A 222 -11.23 -10.87 0.51
C PRO A 222 -10.01 -10.80 -0.39
N GLY A 223 -10.12 -10.19 -1.56
CA GLY A 223 -9.09 -10.20 -2.59
C GLY A 223 -8.89 -11.59 -3.20
N ILE A 224 -7.79 -11.80 -3.93
CA ILE A 224 -7.48 -13.07 -4.62
C ILE A 224 -6.02 -13.45 -4.37
N ALA A 225 -5.78 -14.57 -3.69
CA ALA A 225 -4.42 -15.06 -3.51
C ALA A 225 -3.94 -15.88 -4.72
N GLY A 226 -2.66 -15.74 -5.07
CA GLY A 226 -1.97 -16.59 -6.05
C GLY A 226 -2.32 -16.35 -7.51
N LYS A 227 -2.97 -15.22 -7.85
CA LYS A 227 -3.25 -14.83 -9.25
C LYS A 227 -2.22 -13.86 -9.80
N ASP A 228 -1.67 -13.00 -8.96
CA ASP A 228 -0.53 -12.16 -9.28
C ASP A 228 0.57 -12.29 -8.23
N ILE A 229 1.68 -11.59 -8.43
CA ILE A 229 2.81 -11.61 -7.51
C ILE A 229 2.45 -11.01 -6.15
N THR A 230 1.54 -10.03 -6.10
CA THR A 230 1.17 -9.28 -4.89
C THR A 230 0.13 -9.99 -4.03
N ASP A 231 -0.56 -11.01 -4.56
CA ASP A 231 -1.79 -11.59 -4.00
C ASP A 231 -2.93 -10.55 -3.91
N TYR A 232 -3.00 -9.66 -4.90
CA TYR A 232 -3.97 -8.60 -5.12
C TYR A 232 -3.87 -7.40 -4.16
N HIS A 233 -3.06 -6.43 -4.52
CA HIS A 233 -3.01 -5.14 -3.82
C HIS A 233 -4.26 -4.29 -4.07
N ILE A 234 -4.70 -3.59 -3.02
CA ILE A 234 -5.91 -2.76 -3.10
C ILE A 234 -5.69 -1.48 -3.92
N ASP A 235 -4.48 -0.94 -3.99
CA ASP A 235 -4.13 0.28 -4.70
C ASP A 235 -4.29 0.19 -6.22
N ALA A 236 -4.41 -1.02 -6.76
CA ALA A 236 -4.71 -1.26 -8.17
C ALA A 236 -6.23 -1.27 -8.47
N LEU A 237 -7.09 -1.41 -7.44
CA LEU A 237 -8.54 -1.48 -7.56
C LEU A 237 -9.24 -0.24 -7.02
N ALA A 238 -8.87 0.21 -5.81
CA ALA A 238 -9.60 1.25 -5.10
C ALA A 238 -8.69 2.09 -4.20
N ARG A 239 -8.89 3.41 -4.19
CA ARG A 239 -8.09 4.35 -3.39
C ARG A 239 -8.96 5.40 -2.71
N PHE A 240 -8.59 5.76 -1.48
CA PHE A 240 -9.21 6.89 -0.81
C PHE A 240 -8.71 8.21 -1.40
N VAL A 241 -9.66 9.08 -1.73
CA VAL A 241 -9.38 10.45 -2.21
C VAL A 241 -9.60 11.50 -1.12
N GLY A 242 -9.97 11.06 0.07
CA GLY A 242 -10.20 11.87 1.26
C GLY A 242 -11.06 11.12 2.28
N PRO A 243 -11.35 11.73 3.44
CA PRO A 243 -12.06 11.10 4.55
C PRO A 243 -13.43 10.52 4.16
N GLY A 244 -13.53 9.19 4.11
CA GLY A 244 -14.74 8.46 3.78
C GLY A 244 -15.15 8.54 2.31
N LYS A 245 -14.29 9.08 1.43
CA LYS A 245 -14.51 9.16 -0.02
C LYS A 245 -13.51 8.31 -0.77
N LEU A 246 -13.97 7.44 -1.66
CA LEU A 246 -13.20 6.42 -2.33
C LEU A 246 -13.48 6.41 -3.83
N LEU A 247 -12.43 6.26 -4.63
CA LEU A 247 -12.48 5.98 -6.06
C LEU A 247 -12.18 4.51 -6.27
N ILE A 248 -13.05 3.81 -7.00
CA ILE A 248 -12.86 2.42 -7.43
C ILE A 248 -12.91 2.33 -8.95
N GLN A 249 -11.99 1.58 -9.55
CA GLN A 249 -12.05 1.25 -10.97
C GLN A 249 -12.67 -0.13 -11.13
N LEU A 250 -13.78 -0.18 -11.88
CA LEU A 250 -14.51 -1.43 -12.06
C LEU A 250 -15.50 -1.30 -13.21
N GLY A 251 -15.58 -2.32 -14.06
CA GLY A 251 -16.60 -2.45 -15.11
C GLY A 251 -18.02 -2.41 -14.54
N ASP A 252 -18.99 -2.04 -15.38
CA ASP A 252 -20.39 -1.87 -14.92
C ASP A 252 -21.08 -3.19 -14.59
N THR A 253 -20.64 -4.28 -15.20
CA THR A 253 -21.22 -5.62 -15.05
C THR A 253 -20.15 -6.62 -14.59
N ILE A 254 -20.58 -7.60 -13.81
CA ILE A 254 -19.71 -8.71 -13.41
C ILE A 254 -19.47 -9.60 -14.63
N ASP A 255 -18.20 -9.87 -14.92
CA ASP A 255 -17.80 -10.98 -15.77
C ASP A 255 -17.52 -12.20 -14.87
N PRO A 256 -18.36 -13.25 -14.89
CA PRO A 256 -18.20 -14.40 -14.02
C PRO A 256 -16.99 -15.28 -14.37
N ASP A 257 -16.45 -15.13 -15.57
CA ASP A 257 -15.29 -15.89 -16.05
C ASP A 257 -13.97 -15.16 -15.72
N ASP A 258 -14.04 -13.86 -15.36
CA ASP A 258 -12.92 -13.06 -14.89
C ASP A 258 -12.89 -12.97 -13.35
N PRO A 259 -11.91 -13.64 -12.68
CA PRO A 259 -11.79 -13.58 -11.23
C PRO A 259 -11.52 -12.18 -10.68
N TRP A 260 -10.91 -11.29 -11.47
CA TRP A 260 -10.67 -9.89 -11.07
C TRP A 260 -11.98 -9.11 -11.03
N SER A 261 -12.83 -9.29 -12.05
CA SER A 261 -14.17 -8.71 -12.09
C SER A 261 -15.02 -9.18 -10.91
N VAL A 262 -15.04 -10.49 -10.64
CA VAL A 262 -15.79 -11.07 -9.51
C VAL A 262 -15.32 -10.47 -8.18
N SER A 263 -14.03 -10.50 -7.91
CA SER A 263 -13.45 -9.99 -6.63
C SER A 263 -13.61 -8.47 -6.48
N GLY A 264 -13.50 -7.73 -7.59
CA GLY A 264 -13.74 -6.28 -7.60
C GLY A 264 -15.17 -5.91 -7.21
N HIS A 265 -16.17 -6.64 -7.74
CA HIS A 265 -17.57 -6.43 -7.40
C HIS A 265 -17.89 -6.86 -5.96
N GLU A 266 -17.29 -7.95 -5.47
CA GLU A 266 -17.38 -8.34 -4.06
C GLU A 266 -16.82 -7.26 -3.13
N THR A 267 -15.66 -6.69 -3.50
CA THR A 267 -15.08 -5.55 -2.79
C THR A 267 -16.01 -4.34 -2.80
N LEU A 268 -16.63 -4.02 -3.94
CA LEU A 268 -17.61 -2.93 -4.04
C LEU A 268 -18.82 -3.14 -3.12
N GLU A 269 -19.38 -4.34 -3.06
CA GLU A 269 -20.50 -4.67 -2.17
C GLU A 269 -20.15 -4.46 -0.70
N ILE A 270 -18.95 -4.90 -0.28
CA ILE A 270 -18.44 -4.69 1.08
C ILE A 270 -18.31 -3.19 1.37
N LEU A 271 -17.74 -2.42 0.45
CA LEU A 271 -17.58 -0.98 0.60
C LEU A 271 -18.92 -0.25 0.71
N GLN A 272 -19.91 -0.62 -0.10
CA GLN A 272 -21.26 -0.06 -0.07
C GLN A 272 -21.98 -0.30 1.28
N GLN A 273 -21.68 -1.42 1.94
CA GLN A 273 -22.23 -1.76 3.25
C GLN A 273 -21.41 -1.17 4.41
N SER A 274 -20.19 -0.71 4.15
CA SER A 274 -19.25 -0.22 5.15
C SER A 274 -19.53 1.24 5.56
N THR A 275 -18.95 1.62 6.70
CA THR A 275 -18.86 3.00 7.15
C THR A 275 -17.38 3.36 7.39
N ASP A 276 -17.05 4.63 7.36
CA ASP A 276 -15.74 5.12 7.78
C ASP A 276 -15.55 5.00 9.31
N ALA A 277 -14.38 5.40 9.80
CA ALA A 277 -14.05 5.39 11.24
C ALA A 277 -14.92 6.33 12.07
N ARG A 278 -15.67 7.24 11.44
CA ARG A 278 -16.61 8.19 12.07
C ARG A 278 -18.05 7.66 12.04
N GLY A 279 -18.28 6.44 11.52
CA GLY A 279 -19.59 5.83 11.41
C GLY A 279 -20.44 6.32 10.22
N LYS A 280 -19.87 7.10 9.28
CA LYS A 280 -20.57 7.59 8.08
C LYS A 280 -20.41 6.59 6.94
N ARG A 281 -21.46 6.42 6.11
CA ARG A 281 -21.36 5.65 4.87
C ARG A 281 -20.28 6.22 3.97
N LEU A 282 -19.58 5.33 3.26
CA LEU A 282 -18.58 5.72 2.28
C LEU A 282 -19.26 6.37 1.05
N GLU A 283 -18.66 7.43 0.54
CA GLU A 283 -18.93 7.98 -0.78
C GLU A 283 -18.05 7.25 -1.79
N ILE A 284 -18.66 6.47 -2.68
CA ILE A 284 -17.93 5.65 -3.64
C ILE A 284 -18.14 6.21 -5.04
N LEU A 285 -17.05 6.59 -5.66
CA LEU A 285 -16.99 7.01 -7.07
C LEU A 285 -16.49 5.84 -7.90
N ARG A 286 -17.08 5.64 -9.08
CA ARG A 286 -16.67 4.57 -9.98
C ARG A 286 -16.02 5.15 -11.24
N LEU A 287 -14.93 4.52 -11.63
CA LEU A 287 -14.26 4.77 -12.90
C LEU A 287 -14.29 3.45 -13.70
N PRO A 288 -14.86 3.43 -14.92
CA PRO A 288 -14.90 2.23 -15.72
C PRO A 288 -13.51 1.84 -16.22
N ASP A 289 -13.31 0.54 -16.44
CA ASP A 289 -12.10 0.02 -17.05
C ASP A 289 -11.92 0.57 -18.48
N PRO A 290 -10.66 0.72 -18.94
CA PRO A 290 -10.41 0.94 -20.36
C PRO A 290 -10.67 -0.35 -21.14
N VAL A 291 -11.14 -0.22 -22.37
CA VAL A 291 -11.49 -1.36 -23.23
C VAL A 291 -10.52 -1.48 -24.41
N ASP A 292 -10.16 -0.36 -25.00
CA ASP A 292 -9.36 -0.29 -26.23
C ASP A 292 -7.92 0.11 -25.91
N ILE A 293 -7.20 -0.79 -25.20
CA ILE A 293 -5.84 -0.53 -24.69
C ILE A 293 -4.76 -0.89 -25.72
N ARG A 294 -3.57 -0.26 -25.62
CA ARG A 294 -2.44 -0.48 -26.53
C ARG A 294 -1.76 -1.84 -26.34
N SER A 295 -1.63 -2.29 -25.09
CA SER A 295 -0.94 -3.55 -24.80
C SER A 295 -1.86 -4.74 -25.05
N ALA A 296 -1.27 -5.81 -25.58
CA ALA A 296 -1.94 -7.10 -25.76
C ALA A 296 -1.47 -8.15 -24.74
N GLU A 297 -0.64 -7.76 -23.77
CA GLU A 297 -0.13 -8.67 -22.75
C GLU A 297 -1.25 -9.08 -21.79
N PRO A 298 -1.44 -10.38 -21.52
CA PRO A 298 -2.57 -10.88 -20.72
C PRO A 298 -2.60 -10.35 -19.28
N ASP A 299 -1.42 -10.11 -18.71
CA ASP A 299 -1.26 -9.67 -17.32
C ASP A 299 -1.06 -8.14 -17.19
N PHE A 300 -1.39 -7.39 -18.27
CA PHE A 300 -1.25 -5.94 -18.29
C PHE A 300 -2.15 -5.25 -17.27
N VAL A 301 -1.57 -4.44 -16.39
CA VAL A 301 -2.31 -3.68 -15.37
C VAL A 301 -2.76 -2.33 -15.93
N ALA A 302 -4.01 -2.25 -16.40
CA ALA A 302 -4.62 -1.04 -16.93
C ALA A 302 -5.41 -0.28 -15.84
N SER A 303 -4.73 0.12 -14.77
CA SER A 303 -5.39 0.76 -13.62
C SER A 303 -5.19 2.28 -13.61
N TYR A 304 -6.27 3.04 -13.86
CA TYR A 304 -6.31 4.50 -13.68
C TYR A 304 -6.27 4.91 -12.20
N VAL A 305 -6.69 4.05 -11.27
CA VAL A 305 -6.64 4.35 -9.82
C VAL A 305 -5.25 4.20 -9.25
N ASN A 306 -4.32 3.56 -9.97
CA ASN A 306 -2.91 3.49 -9.60
C ASN A 306 -2.15 4.78 -9.99
N TYR A 307 -2.76 5.96 -9.77
CA TYR A 307 -2.17 7.27 -9.95
C TYR A 307 -1.34 7.68 -8.72
N TYR A 308 -0.50 8.71 -8.87
CA TYR A 308 0.26 9.32 -7.78
C TYR A 308 -0.09 10.79 -7.61
N VAL A 309 -0.30 11.24 -6.36
CA VAL A 309 -0.60 12.63 -6.03
C VAL A 309 0.66 13.30 -5.53
N CYS A 310 1.23 14.24 -6.29
CA CYS A 310 2.35 15.08 -5.85
C CYS A 310 1.91 16.54 -5.60
N ASN A 311 2.81 17.39 -5.08
CA ASN A 311 2.46 18.75 -4.62
C ASN A 311 1.67 19.59 -5.65
N GLY A 312 2.09 19.58 -6.91
CA GLY A 312 1.49 20.41 -7.96
C GLY A 312 0.65 19.65 -8.98
N ALA A 313 0.67 18.31 -8.93
CA ALA A 313 0.04 17.48 -9.96
C ALA A 313 -0.52 16.16 -9.44
N VAL A 314 -1.31 15.51 -10.28
CA VAL A 314 -1.62 14.09 -10.20
C VAL A 314 -1.06 13.43 -11.44
N ILE A 315 -0.21 12.43 -11.24
CA ILE A 315 0.43 11.68 -12.32
C ILE A 315 -0.36 10.38 -12.52
N ALA A 316 -0.98 10.24 -13.68
CA ALA A 316 -1.83 9.10 -13.98
C ALA A 316 -1.44 8.46 -15.33
N ALA A 317 -1.72 7.18 -15.45
CA ALA A 317 -1.47 6.45 -16.68
C ALA A 317 -2.52 6.77 -17.75
N GLN A 318 -2.10 6.67 -19.03
CA GLN A 318 -3.01 6.59 -20.17
C GLN A 318 -2.73 5.32 -20.97
N PHE A 319 -3.76 4.62 -21.36
CA PHE A 319 -3.63 3.28 -21.94
C PHE A 319 -3.95 3.23 -23.44
N GLY A 320 -4.40 4.35 -24.05
CA GLY A 320 -4.70 4.46 -25.48
C GLY A 320 -6.19 4.46 -25.80
N ASP A 321 -7.05 4.02 -24.90
CA ASP A 321 -8.49 4.22 -24.98
C ASP A 321 -8.81 5.72 -24.75
N THR A 322 -8.87 6.47 -25.83
CA THR A 322 -9.03 7.94 -25.75
C THR A 322 -10.26 8.37 -24.94
N ALA A 323 -11.34 7.59 -24.98
CA ALA A 323 -12.56 7.91 -24.25
C ALA A 323 -12.41 7.61 -22.74
N ALA A 324 -11.81 6.49 -22.40
CA ALA A 324 -11.54 6.12 -21.01
C ALA A 324 -10.44 7.01 -20.41
N ASP A 325 -9.33 7.26 -21.11
CA ASP A 325 -8.27 8.20 -20.72
C ASP A 325 -8.84 9.60 -20.44
N GLY A 326 -9.77 10.07 -21.30
CA GLY A 326 -10.48 11.35 -21.11
C GLY A 326 -11.33 11.37 -19.84
N ARG A 327 -12.15 10.33 -19.60
CA ARG A 327 -12.97 10.20 -18.38
C ARG A 327 -12.12 10.14 -17.12
N ALA A 328 -11.02 9.38 -17.16
CA ALA A 328 -10.09 9.29 -16.03
C ALA A 328 -9.48 10.67 -15.70
N ARG A 329 -9.02 11.40 -16.71
CA ARG A 329 -8.51 12.78 -16.56
C ARG A 329 -9.56 13.70 -15.94
N GLU A 330 -10.79 13.73 -16.46
CA GLU A 330 -11.88 14.57 -15.96
C GLU A 330 -12.22 14.23 -14.49
N MET A 331 -12.32 12.95 -14.17
CA MET A 331 -12.58 12.49 -12.80
C MET A 331 -11.47 12.96 -11.84
N LEU A 332 -10.21 12.73 -12.18
CA LEU A 332 -9.06 13.15 -11.35
C LEU A 332 -9.01 14.68 -11.22
N GLN A 333 -9.32 15.44 -12.29
CA GLN A 333 -9.37 16.90 -12.21
C GLN A 333 -10.46 17.39 -11.26
N ALA A 334 -11.61 16.72 -11.22
CA ALA A 334 -12.70 17.05 -10.29
C ALA A 334 -12.34 16.69 -8.83
N LEU A 335 -11.58 15.61 -8.63
CA LEU A 335 -11.15 15.15 -7.30
C LEU A 335 -10.00 15.99 -6.72
N TYR A 336 -9.13 16.51 -7.58
CA TYR A 336 -7.94 17.28 -7.19
C TYR A 336 -7.93 18.67 -7.82
N PRO A 337 -8.90 19.52 -7.46
CA PRO A 337 -8.97 20.87 -8.02
C PRO A 337 -7.71 21.65 -7.60
N GLY A 338 -7.08 22.30 -8.56
CA GLY A 338 -5.84 23.05 -8.35
C GLY A 338 -4.56 22.26 -8.57
N ARG A 339 -4.64 20.95 -8.89
CA ARG A 339 -3.52 20.16 -9.39
C ARG A 339 -3.60 19.94 -10.89
N THR A 340 -2.46 19.91 -11.55
CA THR A 340 -2.38 19.53 -12.97
C THR A 340 -2.53 18.03 -13.11
N ILE A 341 -3.36 17.54 -14.03
CA ILE A 341 -3.46 16.11 -14.33
C ILE A 341 -2.52 15.78 -15.47
N GLU A 342 -1.43 15.10 -15.15
CA GLU A 342 -0.41 14.61 -16.10
C GLU A 342 -0.72 13.17 -16.47
N MET A 343 -1.33 12.97 -17.65
CA MET A 343 -1.59 11.63 -18.19
C MET A 343 -0.38 11.21 -19.03
N ILE A 344 0.26 10.11 -18.65
CA ILE A 344 1.50 9.63 -19.29
C ILE A 344 1.39 8.15 -19.68
N GLU A 345 2.04 7.79 -20.79
CA GLU A 345 2.16 6.41 -21.22
C GLU A 345 3.26 5.71 -20.39
N ILE A 346 2.89 4.58 -19.77
CA ILE A 346 3.76 3.76 -18.90
C ILE A 346 3.61 2.28 -19.20
N ASP A 347 3.30 1.91 -20.44
CA ASP A 347 2.91 0.53 -20.80
C ASP A 347 3.90 -0.51 -20.29
N ALA A 348 5.22 -0.25 -20.35
CA ALA A 348 6.23 -1.16 -19.83
C ALA A 348 6.12 -1.41 -18.30
N ILE A 349 5.55 -0.48 -17.52
CA ILE A 349 5.27 -0.67 -16.10
C ILE A 349 4.01 -1.52 -15.93
N GLY A 350 2.96 -1.25 -16.72
CA GLY A 350 1.74 -2.06 -16.78
C GLY A 350 2.01 -3.51 -17.14
N GLU A 351 2.89 -3.74 -18.12
CA GLU A 351 3.37 -5.07 -18.53
C GLU A 351 4.23 -5.77 -17.45
N SER A 352 4.80 -5.00 -16.53
CA SER A 352 5.53 -5.51 -15.37
C SER A 352 4.65 -5.78 -14.15
N GLY A 353 3.33 -5.56 -14.25
CA GLY A 353 2.36 -5.93 -13.21
C GLY A 353 2.00 -4.83 -12.21
N GLY A 354 2.17 -3.54 -12.55
CA GLY A 354 1.79 -2.44 -11.65
C GLY A 354 1.59 -1.10 -12.36
N GLY A 355 1.63 -0.01 -11.60
CA GLY A 355 1.40 1.35 -12.11
C GLY A 355 2.27 2.41 -11.44
N ILE A 356 1.86 3.67 -11.60
CA ILE A 356 2.61 4.83 -11.12
C ILE A 356 2.68 4.86 -9.59
N HIS A 357 1.57 4.55 -8.91
CA HIS A 357 1.52 4.50 -7.44
C HIS A 357 2.49 3.45 -6.89
N CYS A 358 2.49 2.25 -7.46
CA CYS A 358 3.40 1.17 -7.07
C CYS A 358 4.89 1.56 -7.19
N ALA A 359 5.23 2.41 -8.17
CA ALA A 359 6.61 2.84 -8.43
C ALA A 359 7.06 4.08 -7.62
N THR A 360 6.17 4.68 -6.83
CA THR A 360 6.41 5.94 -6.13
C THR A 360 6.12 5.86 -4.64
N GLN A 361 6.86 6.63 -3.84
CA GLN A 361 6.64 6.76 -2.41
C GLN A 361 6.84 8.21 -1.97
N GLN A 362 5.83 8.82 -1.38
CA GLN A 362 5.94 10.18 -0.87
C GLN A 362 6.72 10.24 0.47
N GLN A 363 7.62 11.20 0.59
CA GLN A 363 8.08 11.68 1.88
C GLN A 363 7.24 12.90 2.26
N PRO A 364 6.33 12.82 3.24
CA PRO A 364 5.52 13.95 3.65
C PRO A 364 6.40 15.04 4.28
N LYS A 365 5.92 16.29 4.27
CA LYS A 365 6.51 17.35 5.10
C LYS A 365 6.16 17.10 6.57
N ALA A 366 7.14 17.42 7.45
CA ALA A 366 6.98 17.40 8.89
C ALA A 366 6.08 18.52 9.39
#